data_675e652d63c6f537b04ac17e28e0e75c
#
_entry.id   675e652d63c6f537b04ac17e28e0e75c
#
_cell.length_a   1.000
_cell.length_b   1.000
_cell.length_c   1.000
_cell.angle_alpha   90.00
_cell.angle_beta   90.00
_cell.angle_gamma   90.00
#
_symmetry.space_group_name_H-M   'P 1'
#
loop_
_entity.id
_entity.type
_entity.pdbx_description
1 polymer ?
#
loop_
_entity_poly.entity_id
_entity_poly.type
_entity_poly.pdbx_seq_one_letter_code
_entity_poly.pdbx_strand_id
1 'polypeptide(L)'
;IIGLATDSKQKQKRLKYIIGILLVTAAIVVLTVGIMIFRKNMPQNFIVPVDKDSIEMKTAEMLSGVDGAFMYKYTATNEFKTLYIHIWQYGEGKLVDRQRAGLSYEGMDSPQNGTIIIVPQFKDRTVKIIIADDESQGDMLIPILEDVPEGEHYGYGRAATEIQEKTDIVYDEQQPLLALIYDNDEARTFDFSYIVNDQLDALEMDDYVYYFSFEFRTE
;
A
#
# COMPACT_ATOMS: atom_id res chain seq x y z
N ILE A 1 -61.04 -35.55 32.22
CA ILE A 1 -60.71 -35.66 30.76
C ILE A 1 -60.29 -34.33 30.21
N ILE A 2 -60.60 -33.14 30.77
CA ILE A 2 -60.25 -31.79 30.24
C ILE A 2 -58.74 -31.40 30.42
N GLY A 3 -58.07 -31.97 31.44
CA GLY A 3 -56.65 -31.62 31.73
C GLY A 3 -55.59 -32.14 30.73
N LEU A 4 -55.87 -33.27 30.06
CA LEU A 4 -54.93 -33.90 29.12
C LEU A 4 -54.85 -33.21 27.74
N ALA A 5 -55.96 -32.55 27.34
CA ALA A 5 -56.00 -31.85 26.04
C ALA A 5 -55.28 -30.50 26.06
N THR A 6 -55.19 -29.83 27.21
CA THR A 6 -54.51 -28.57 27.40
C THR A 6 -52.92 -28.73 27.36
N ASP A 7 -52.42 -29.81 27.97
CA ASP A 7 -51.00 -30.13 28.03
C ASP A 7 -50.46 -30.48 26.63
N SER A 8 -51.21 -31.19 25.82
CA SER A 8 -50.88 -31.52 24.45
C SER A 8 -50.72 -30.27 23.54
N LYS A 9 -51.67 -29.33 23.66
CA LYS A 9 -51.54 -28.04 22.86
C LYS A 9 -50.40 -27.17 23.30
N GLN A 10 -50.03 -27.18 24.58
CA GLN A 10 -48.93 -26.42 25.09
C GLN A 10 -47.59 -27.01 24.67
N LYS A 11 -47.42 -28.33 24.64
CA LYS A 11 -46.26 -29.04 24.10
C LYS A 11 -46.09 -28.79 22.61
N GLN A 12 -47.17 -28.81 21.83
CA GLN A 12 -47.09 -28.47 20.39
C GLN A 12 -46.65 -27.02 20.13
N LYS A 13 -47.12 -26.04 20.93
CA LYS A 13 -46.66 -24.65 20.81
C LYS A 13 -45.16 -24.52 21.13
N ARG A 14 -44.67 -25.15 22.21
CA ARG A 14 -43.25 -25.16 22.57
C ARG A 14 -42.38 -25.80 21.48
N LEU A 15 -42.84 -26.92 20.92
CA LEU A 15 -42.13 -27.61 19.83
C LEU A 15 -42.00 -26.72 18.58
N LYS A 16 -43.10 -26.03 18.18
CA LYS A 16 -43.06 -25.07 17.06
C LYS A 16 -42.10 -23.91 17.32
N TYR A 17 -42.04 -23.41 18.55
CA TYR A 17 -41.09 -22.34 18.93
C TYR A 17 -39.63 -22.83 18.85
N ILE A 18 -39.33 -24.02 19.34
CA ILE A 18 -37.99 -24.62 19.28
C ILE A 18 -37.56 -24.85 17.83
N ILE A 19 -38.47 -25.38 16.99
CA ILE A 19 -38.19 -25.57 15.56
C ILE A 19 -37.94 -24.22 14.86
N GLY A 20 -38.74 -23.19 15.20
CA GLY A 20 -38.55 -21.84 14.66
C GLY A 20 -37.17 -21.25 15.02
N ILE A 21 -36.75 -21.39 16.27
CA ILE A 21 -35.41 -20.94 16.73
C ILE A 21 -34.31 -21.70 16.00
N LEU A 22 -34.40 -23.02 15.86
CA LEU A 22 -33.44 -23.84 15.15
C LEU A 22 -33.33 -23.46 13.67
N LEU A 23 -34.43 -23.14 13.01
CA LEU A 23 -34.40 -22.69 11.61
C LEU A 23 -33.73 -21.31 11.46
N VAL A 24 -33.99 -20.39 12.37
CA VAL A 24 -33.39 -19.06 12.37
C VAL A 24 -31.86 -19.15 12.62
N THR A 25 -31.45 -19.97 13.61
CA THR A 25 -30.02 -20.16 13.87
C THR A 25 -29.31 -20.85 12.71
N ALA A 26 -29.92 -21.85 12.08
CA ALA A 26 -29.38 -22.49 10.89
C ALA A 26 -29.23 -21.50 9.71
N ALA A 27 -30.22 -20.64 9.50
CA ALA A 27 -30.19 -19.61 8.47
C ALA A 27 -29.04 -18.60 8.73
N ILE A 28 -28.83 -18.17 9.98
CA ILE A 28 -27.74 -17.26 10.36
C ILE A 28 -26.38 -17.93 10.10
N VAL A 29 -26.20 -19.20 10.47
CA VAL A 29 -24.95 -19.94 10.23
C VAL A 29 -24.66 -20.06 8.73
N VAL A 30 -25.66 -20.42 7.93
CA VAL A 30 -25.48 -20.51 6.46
C VAL A 30 -25.12 -19.15 5.87
N LEU A 31 -25.75 -18.07 6.34
CA LEU A 31 -25.45 -16.71 5.87
C LEU A 31 -24.02 -16.27 6.24
N THR A 32 -23.59 -16.53 7.47
CA THR A 32 -22.23 -16.20 7.93
C THR A 32 -21.16 -16.99 7.20
N VAL A 33 -21.37 -18.30 7.00
CA VAL A 33 -20.47 -19.15 6.22
C VAL A 33 -20.44 -18.70 4.75
N GLY A 34 -21.60 -18.38 4.17
CA GLY A 34 -21.69 -17.83 2.81
C GLY A 34 -20.91 -16.52 2.64
N ILE A 35 -21.03 -15.60 3.59
CA ILE A 35 -20.26 -14.34 3.60
C ILE A 35 -18.75 -14.61 3.75
N MET A 36 -18.35 -15.54 4.60
CA MET A 36 -16.94 -15.90 4.76
C MET A 36 -16.33 -16.50 3.48
N ILE A 37 -17.07 -17.42 2.82
CA ILE A 37 -16.63 -18.01 1.55
C ILE A 37 -16.57 -16.94 0.46
N PHE A 38 -17.58 -16.07 0.37
CA PHE A 38 -17.62 -14.99 -0.60
C PHE A 38 -16.45 -14.02 -0.41
N ARG A 39 -16.17 -13.59 0.83
CA ARG A 39 -15.00 -12.74 1.14
C ARG A 39 -13.67 -13.40 0.82
N LYS A 40 -13.53 -14.71 1.06
CA LYS A 40 -12.30 -15.45 0.76
C LYS A 40 -12.06 -15.60 -0.75
N ASN A 41 -13.12 -15.62 -1.55
CA ASN A 41 -13.06 -15.75 -3.01
C ASN A 41 -13.15 -14.39 -3.73
N MET A 42 -13.28 -13.26 -3.02
CA MET A 42 -13.16 -11.95 -3.64
C MET A 42 -11.73 -11.74 -4.13
N PRO A 43 -11.57 -11.27 -5.38
CA PRO A 43 -10.27 -10.81 -5.85
C PRO A 43 -9.71 -9.82 -4.84
N GLN A 44 -8.50 -10.06 -4.37
CA GLN A 44 -7.84 -9.14 -3.45
C GLN A 44 -6.85 -8.31 -4.25
N ASN A 45 -7.14 -7.02 -4.36
CA ASN A 45 -6.22 -6.05 -4.92
C ASN A 45 -5.42 -5.45 -3.79
N PHE A 46 -4.12 -5.65 -3.77
CA PHE A 46 -3.29 -5.15 -2.68
C PHE A 46 -1.85 -4.91 -3.10
N ILE A 47 -1.18 -4.08 -2.34
CA ILE A 47 0.26 -3.92 -2.34
C ILE A 47 0.81 -4.27 -0.97
N VAL A 48 2.00 -4.86 -0.92
CA VAL A 48 2.64 -5.29 0.33
C VAL A 48 4.15 -5.09 0.23
N PRO A 49 4.81 -4.57 1.28
CA PRO A 49 6.26 -4.53 1.33
C PRO A 49 6.83 -5.95 1.33
N VAL A 50 7.95 -6.12 0.64
CA VAL A 50 8.68 -7.40 0.64
C VAL A 50 9.40 -7.56 1.97
N ASP A 51 9.31 -8.76 2.54
CA ASP A 51 9.96 -9.08 3.80
C ASP A 51 11.47 -8.79 3.73
N LYS A 52 11.97 -7.98 4.67
CA LYS A 52 13.38 -7.59 4.78
C LYS A 52 14.33 -8.78 4.95
N ASP A 53 13.82 -9.88 5.49
CA ASP A 53 14.59 -11.11 5.65
C ASP A 53 14.58 -12.04 4.42
N SER A 54 13.78 -11.71 3.40
CA SER A 54 13.71 -12.47 2.15
C SER A 54 15.02 -12.44 1.36
N ILE A 55 15.28 -13.48 0.56
CA ILE A 55 16.44 -13.52 -0.33
C ILE A 55 16.37 -12.40 -1.38
N GLU A 56 15.16 -12.12 -1.88
CA GLU A 56 14.90 -11.09 -2.88
C GLU A 56 15.33 -9.71 -2.35
N MET A 57 14.90 -9.37 -1.14
CA MET A 57 15.22 -8.09 -0.51
C MET A 57 16.70 -7.97 -0.20
N LYS A 58 17.31 -8.98 0.40
CA LYS A 58 18.75 -9.03 0.67
C LYS A 58 19.59 -8.90 -0.61
N THR A 59 19.12 -9.51 -1.71
CA THR A 59 19.78 -9.36 -3.02
C THR A 59 19.68 -7.93 -3.54
N ALA A 60 18.49 -7.33 -3.44
CA ALA A 60 18.29 -5.93 -3.84
C ALA A 60 19.17 -4.97 -3.03
N GLU A 61 19.24 -5.15 -1.72
CA GLU A 61 20.11 -4.36 -0.84
C GLU A 61 21.60 -4.54 -1.17
N MET A 62 22.04 -5.76 -1.45
CA MET A 62 23.44 -6.00 -1.87
C MET A 62 23.79 -5.30 -3.19
N LEU A 63 22.84 -5.19 -4.11
CA LEU A 63 23.03 -4.54 -5.41
C LEU A 63 22.88 -3.01 -5.33
N SER A 64 22.07 -2.51 -4.42
CA SER A 64 21.84 -1.07 -4.20
C SER A 64 22.94 -0.41 -3.35
N GLY A 65 23.74 -1.20 -2.65
CA GLY A 65 24.79 -0.68 -1.77
C GLY A 65 24.30 -0.24 -0.41
N VAL A 66 24.94 0.76 0.18
CA VAL A 66 24.68 1.20 1.57
C VAL A 66 23.36 1.96 1.76
N ASP A 67 22.73 2.40 0.69
CA ASP A 67 21.51 3.22 0.77
C ASP A 67 20.23 2.37 0.88
N GLY A 68 20.38 1.05 0.72
CA GLY A 68 19.27 0.10 0.80
C GLY A 68 18.37 0.12 -0.44
N ALA A 69 17.28 -0.63 -0.35
CA ALA A 69 16.21 -0.65 -1.35
C ALA A 69 14.86 -0.81 -0.64
N PHE A 70 13.80 -0.34 -1.30
CA PHE A 70 12.41 -0.54 -0.87
C PHE A 70 11.70 -1.31 -1.99
N MET A 71 11.15 -2.45 -1.65
CA MET A 71 10.53 -3.33 -2.63
C MET A 71 9.12 -3.71 -2.20
N TYR A 72 8.19 -3.58 -3.13
CA TYR A 72 6.77 -3.86 -2.92
C TYR A 72 6.27 -4.80 -4.00
N LYS A 73 5.47 -5.78 -3.60
CA LYS A 73 4.74 -6.65 -4.54
C LYS A 73 3.28 -6.23 -4.55
N TYR A 74 2.67 -6.19 -5.73
CA TYR A 74 1.24 -5.95 -5.85
C TYR A 74 0.54 -7.13 -6.50
N THR A 75 -0.73 -7.28 -6.15
CA THR A 75 -1.71 -8.11 -6.85
C THR A 75 -2.89 -7.22 -7.22
N ALA A 76 -3.20 -7.15 -8.50
CA ALA A 76 -4.29 -6.35 -9.07
C ALA A 76 -5.10 -7.24 -10.00
N THR A 77 -6.27 -7.69 -9.55
CA THR A 77 -7.13 -8.62 -10.31
C THR A 77 -8.13 -7.90 -11.22
N ASN A 78 -8.33 -6.59 -11.01
CA ASN A 78 -9.09 -5.76 -11.90
C ASN A 78 -8.14 -5.14 -12.95
N GLU A 79 -8.62 -5.00 -14.16
CA GLU A 79 -7.87 -4.34 -15.23
C GLU A 79 -7.58 -2.87 -14.89
N PHE A 80 -6.37 -2.43 -15.22
CA PHE A 80 -5.95 -1.05 -15.15
C PHE A 80 -5.12 -0.69 -16.39
N LYS A 81 -5.05 0.58 -16.76
CA LYS A 81 -4.31 1.02 -17.94
C LYS A 81 -2.92 1.52 -17.61
N THR A 82 -2.72 2.06 -16.42
CA THR A 82 -1.44 2.63 -16.04
C THR A 82 -1.22 2.46 -14.53
N LEU A 83 -0.02 2.07 -14.17
CA LEU A 83 0.47 2.18 -12.79
C LEU A 83 1.39 3.39 -12.72
N TYR A 84 1.06 4.36 -11.90
CA TYR A 84 1.88 5.52 -11.61
C TYR A 84 2.53 5.43 -10.23
N ILE A 85 3.75 5.94 -10.15
CA ILE A 85 4.40 6.35 -8.90
C ILE A 85 4.55 7.86 -8.97
N HIS A 86 3.82 8.57 -8.13
CA HIS A 86 3.92 10.02 -7.98
C HIS A 86 5.01 10.34 -6.97
N ILE A 87 5.81 11.32 -7.26
CA ILE A 87 6.89 11.80 -6.41
C ILE A 87 6.63 13.28 -6.09
N TRP A 88 6.48 13.57 -4.82
CA TRP A 88 6.23 14.92 -4.32
C TRP A 88 7.42 15.32 -3.47
N GLN A 89 8.10 16.38 -3.86
CA GLN A 89 9.21 16.95 -3.11
C GLN A 89 8.70 18.08 -2.23
N TYR A 90 8.99 17.98 -0.95
CA TYR A 90 8.76 19.03 0.03
C TYR A 90 10.10 19.54 0.55
N GLY A 91 10.18 20.83 0.85
CA GLY A 91 11.27 21.51 1.53
C GLY A 91 10.69 22.44 2.61
N GLU A 92 11.12 22.29 3.85
CA GLU A 92 10.64 23.08 4.98
C GLU A 92 9.09 23.14 5.03
N GLY A 93 8.42 22.01 4.92
CA GLY A 93 6.97 21.89 4.93
C GLY A 93 6.24 22.41 3.68
N LYS A 94 6.95 22.85 2.63
CA LYS A 94 6.36 23.37 1.41
C LYS A 94 6.57 22.45 0.24
N LEU A 95 5.53 22.28 -0.58
CA LEU A 95 5.67 21.56 -1.84
C LEU A 95 6.56 22.33 -2.81
N VAL A 96 7.67 21.71 -3.21
CA VAL A 96 8.68 22.29 -4.13
C VAL A 96 8.50 21.78 -5.55
N ASP A 97 8.33 20.47 -5.72
CA ASP A 97 8.24 19.84 -7.04
C ASP A 97 7.30 18.62 -7.04
N ARG A 98 6.84 18.25 -8.24
CA ARG A 98 6.02 17.05 -8.48
C ARG A 98 6.50 16.35 -9.74
N GLN A 99 6.86 15.10 -9.61
CA GLN A 99 7.25 14.24 -10.72
C GLN A 99 6.38 12.97 -10.74
N ARG A 100 6.48 12.21 -11.83
CA ARG A 100 5.71 10.97 -11.99
C ARG A 100 6.47 9.97 -12.86
N ALA A 101 6.70 8.79 -12.32
CA ALA A 101 7.07 7.60 -13.08
C ALA A 101 5.81 6.80 -13.43
N GLY A 102 5.82 6.00 -14.49
CA GLY A 102 4.67 5.16 -14.80
C GLY A 102 4.97 4.11 -15.83
N LEU A 103 4.20 3.03 -15.80
CA LEU A 103 4.18 1.98 -16.80
C LEU A 103 2.75 1.87 -17.35
N SER A 104 2.62 2.06 -18.68
CA SER A 104 1.32 2.02 -19.37
C SER A 104 1.12 0.68 -20.04
N TYR A 105 -0.10 0.17 -19.95
CA TYR A 105 -0.59 -1.07 -20.53
C TYR A 105 -1.68 -0.81 -21.59
N GLU A 106 -1.69 0.39 -22.20
CA GLU A 106 -2.67 0.71 -23.25
C GLU A 106 -2.58 -0.28 -24.42
N GLY A 107 -3.71 -0.91 -24.71
CA GLY A 107 -3.81 -1.91 -25.80
C GLY A 107 -3.28 -3.30 -25.45
N MET A 108 -2.93 -3.54 -24.19
CA MET A 108 -2.53 -4.83 -23.63
C MET A 108 -3.35 -5.13 -22.37
N ASP A 109 -3.42 -6.39 -21.99
CA ASP A 109 -3.98 -6.78 -20.69
C ASP A 109 -3.03 -6.33 -19.58
N SER A 110 -3.56 -5.72 -18.53
CA SER A 110 -2.75 -5.34 -17.38
C SER A 110 -2.30 -6.58 -16.59
N PRO A 111 -1.07 -6.57 -16.05
CA PRO A 111 -0.58 -7.71 -15.27
C PRO A 111 -1.34 -7.82 -13.94
N GLN A 112 -1.61 -9.07 -13.54
CA GLN A 112 -2.23 -9.31 -12.24
C GLN A 112 -1.27 -9.17 -11.07
N ASN A 113 0.03 -9.30 -11.32
CA ASN A 113 1.07 -9.21 -10.31
C ASN A 113 2.26 -8.41 -10.84
N GLY A 114 2.93 -7.71 -9.96
CA GLY A 114 4.16 -7.03 -10.30
C GLY A 114 4.90 -6.53 -9.07
N THR A 115 5.99 -5.84 -9.33
CA THR A 115 6.92 -5.36 -8.31
C THR A 115 7.25 -3.89 -8.55
N ILE A 116 7.28 -3.10 -7.49
CA ILE A 116 7.78 -1.74 -7.47
C ILE A 116 9.04 -1.74 -6.61
N ILE A 117 10.14 -1.22 -7.14
CA ILE A 117 11.41 -1.10 -6.41
C ILE A 117 11.84 0.36 -6.43
N ILE A 118 12.15 0.90 -5.26
CA ILE A 118 12.67 2.25 -5.09
C ILE A 118 14.05 2.14 -4.45
N VAL A 119 15.07 2.61 -5.16
CA VAL A 119 16.48 2.51 -4.76
C VAL A 119 17.06 3.90 -4.62
N PRO A 120 17.21 4.43 -3.40
CA PRO A 120 17.99 5.61 -3.17
C PRO A 120 19.45 5.38 -3.56
N GLN A 121 20.03 6.30 -4.31
CA GLN A 121 21.45 6.33 -4.70
C GLN A 121 22.04 7.64 -4.19
N PHE A 122 22.21 7.73 -2.89
CA PHE A 122 22.57 8.97 -2.20
C PHE A 122 23.89 9.56 -2.71
N LYS A 123 24.87 8.71 -2.99
CA LYS A 123 26.14 9.14 -3.57
C LYS A 123 25.96 9.89 -4.90
N ASP A 124 25.05 9.40 -5.72
CA ASP A 124 24.78 9.95 -7.05
C ASP A 124 23.66 10.99 -7.02
N ARG A 125 23.10 11.25 -5.85
CA ARG A 125 21.98 12.16 -5.61
C ARG A 125 20.78 11.86 -6.53
N THR A 126 20.43 10.58 -6.62
CA THR A 126 19.29 10.11 -7.40
C THR A 126 18.50 9.07 -6.64
N VAL A 127 17.25 8.87 -7.05
CA VAL A 127 16.44 7.72 -6.67
C VAL A 127 16.05 7.00 -7.94
N LYS A 128 16.36 5.71 -8.02
CA LYS A 128 15.90 4.86 -9.10
C LYS A 128 14.57 4.20 -8.74
N ILE A 129 13.57 4.37 -9.61
CA ILE A 129 12.28 3.72 -9.50
C ILE A 129 12.20 2.67 -10.60
N ILE A 130 11.82 1.45 -10.26
CA ILE A 130 11.61 0.35 -11.19
C ILE A 130 10.19 -0.18 -10.97
N ILE A 131 9.43 -0.31 -12.05
CA ILE A 131 8.14 -0.99 -12.07
C ILE A 131 8.32 -2.17 -13.02
N ALA A 132 8.07 -3.37 -12.55
CA ALA A 132 8.25 -4.59 -13.32
C ALA A 132 7.12 -5.60 -13.08
N ASP A 133 6.78 -6.33 -14.11
CA ASP A 133 5.92 -7.50 -14.09
C ASP A 133 6.58 -8.64 -14.90
N ASP A 134 5.85 -9.70 -15.19
CA ASP A 134 6.39 -10.86 -15.92
C ASP A 134 6.75 -10.56 -17.38
N GLU A 135 6.17 -9.53 -17.99
CA GLU A 135 6.30 -9.22 -19.41
C GLU A 135 6.94 -7.85 -19.68
N SER A 136 6.85 -6.92 -18.73
CA SER A 136 7.20 -5.51 -18.91
C SER A 136 8.07 -5.00 -17.78
N GLN A 137 8.94 -4.06 -18.09
CA GLN A 137 9.72 -3.32 -17.13
C GLN A 137 9.89 -1.87 -17.57
N GLY A 138 9.71 -0.94 -16.64
CA GLY A 138 10.06 0.46 -16.79
C GLY A 138 10.94 0.92 -15.65
N ASP A 139 11.86 1.83 -15.92
CA ASP A 139 12.66 2.49 -14.88
C ASP A 139 12.78 3.99 -15.13
N MET A 140 12.97 4.73 -14.03
CA MET A 140 13.17 6.17 -14.03
C MET A 140 14.17 6.56 -12.95
N LEU A 141 15.03 7.54 -13.26
CA LEU A 141 15.92 8.18 -12.30
C LEU A 141 15.36 9.55 -11.94
N ILE A 142 15.25 9.82 -10.66
CA ILE A 142 14.79 11.08 -10.09
C ILE A 142 15.96 11.74 -9.38
N PRO A 143 16.33 12.98 -9.71
CA PRO A 143 17.33 13.71 -8.95
C PRO A 143 16.79 14.06 -7.55
N ILE A 144 17.69 14.03 -6.57
CA ILE A 144 17.42 14.47 -5.19
C ILE A 144 18.52 15.40 -4.74
N LEU A 145 18.21 16.28 -3.79
CA LEU A 145 19.19 17.22 -3.20
C LEU A 145 19.91 18.07 -4.27
N GLU A 146 19.20 18.49 -5.32
CA GLU A 146 19.80 19.21 -6.45
C GLU A 146 20.41 20.54 -6.03
N ASP A 147 19.78 21.23 -5.07
CA ASP A 147 20.23 22.53 -4.56
C ASP A 147 21.39 22.43 -3.56
N VAL A 148 21.73 21.21 -3.12
CA VAL A 148 22.83 20.97 -2.18
C VAL A 148 24.16 20.91 -2.96
N PRO A 149 25.17 21.69 -2.58
CA PRO A 149 26.48 21.63 -3.25
C PRO A 149 27.08 20.23 -3.24
N GLU A 150 27.88 19.92 -4.26
CA GLU A 150 28.53 18.61 -4.38
C GLU A 150 29.45 18.37 -3.18
N GLY A 151 29.27 17.21 -2.54
CA GLY A 151 30.02 16.79 -1.35
C GLY A 151 29.34 17.21 -0.01
N GLU A 152 28.56 18.27 0.03
CA GLU A 152 27.88 18.71 1.26
C GLU A 152 26.72 17.76 1.65
N HIS A 153 26.09 17.11 0.68
CA HIS A 153 25.02 16.14 0.93
C HIS A 153 25.44 14.99 1.85
N TYR A 154 26.74 14.65 1.94
CA TYR A 154 27.19 13.60 2.86
C TYR A 154 27.00 13.95 4.35
N GLY A 155 26.77 15.22 4.67
CA GLY A 155 26.44 15.68 6.01
C GLY A 155 24.99 15.41 6.42
N TYR A 156 24.11 15.12 5.46
CA TYR A 156 22.69 14.93 5.73
C TYR A 156 22.39 13.59 6.42
N GLY A 157 21.64 13.65 7.51
CA GLY A 157 20.96 12.50 8.08
C GLY A 157 19.91 11.93 7.11
N ARG A 158 19.60 10.65 7.26
CA ARG A 158 18.66 9.94 6.38
C ARG A 158 17.67 9.14 7.19
N ALA A 159 16.39 9.30 6.89
CA ALA A 159 15.33 8.47 7.42
C ALA A 159 14.37 8.06 6.31
N ALA A 160 13.60 7.02 6.56
CA ALA A 160 12.54 6.61 5.65
C ALA A 160 11.32 6.13 6.43
N THR A 161 10.16 6.47 5.92
CA THR A 161 8.86 5.92 6.35
C THR A 161 8.25 5.18 5.17
N GLU A 162 7.83 3.95 5.36
CA GLU A 162 7.18 3.12 4.34
C GLU A 162 5.91 2.47 4.88
N ILE A 163 5.02 2.03 3.99
CA ILE A 163 3.90 1.18 4.41
C ILE A 163 4.47 -0.07 5.10
N GLN A 164 3.90 -0.45 6.24
CA GLN A 164 4.41 -1.55 7.06
C GLN A 164 3.64 -2.84 6.82
N GLU A 165 2.44 -2.74 6.29
CA GLU A 165 1.49 -3.84 6.16
C GLU A 165 0.88 -3.87 4.75
N LYS A 166 0.18 -4.96 4.49
CA LYS A 166 -0.64 -5.10 3.30
C LYS A 166 -1.67 -3.97 3.23
N THR A 167 -1.64 -3.23 2.13
CA THR A 167 -2.56 -2.12 1.84
C THR A 167 -3.44 -2.50 0.66
N ASP A 168 -4.75 -2.33 0.80
CA ASP A 168 -5.70 -2.57 -0.29
C ASP A 168 -5.53 -1.49 -1.38
N ILE A 169 -5.53 -1.91 -2.65
CA ILE A 169 -5.47 -0.99 -3.79
C ILE A 169 -6.86 -0.40 -4.04
N VAL A 170 -6.94 0.92 -3.96
CA VAL A 170 -8.09 1.71 -4.41
C VAL A 170 -7.73 2.30 -5.77
N TYR A 171 -8.45 1.88 -6.83
CA TYR A 171 -8.19 2.33 -8.19
C TYR A 171 -8.54 3.81 -8.35
N ASP A 172 -7.79 4.50 -9.19
CA ASP A 172 -7.94 5.93 -9.51
C ASP A 172 -7.73 6.86 -8.28
N GLU A 173 -7.08 6.35 -7.22
CA GLU A 173 -6.71 7.11 -6.04
C GLU A 173 -5.21 6.99 -5.75
N GLN A 174 -4.60 8.10 -5.33
CA GLN A 174 -3.21 8.11 -4.86
C GLN A 174 -3.14 7.60 -3.44
N GLN A 175 -2.30 6.59 -3.22
CA GLN A 175 -2.12 5.95 -1.92
C GLN A 175 -0.64 6.01 -1.49
N PRO A 176 -0.35 6.22 -0.20
CA PRO A 176 1.02 6.29 0.33
C PRO A 176 1.82 5.02 0.04
N LEU A 177 3.12 5.18 -0.20
CA LEU A 177 4.05 4.07 -0.39
C LEU A 177 5.31 4.23 0.47
N LEU A 178 6.03 5.34 0.28
CA LEU A 178 7.34 5.60 0.88
C LEU A 178 7.53 7.11 1.06
N ALA A 179 8.25 7.52 2.08
CA ALA A 179 8.86 8.83 2.17
C ALA A 179 10.35 8.68 2.50
N LEU A 180 11.20 9.37 1.75
CA LEU A 180 12.62 9.53 2.03
C LEU A 180 12.83 10.91 2.61
N ILE A 181 13.50 10.98 3.76
CA ILE A 181 13.74 12.20 4.51
C ILE A 181 15.25 12.45 4.59
N TYR A 182 15.66 13.65 4.23
CA TYR A 182 17.04 14.11 4.34
C TYR A 182 17.06 15.42 5.11
N ASP A 183 17.88 15.47 6.16
CA ASP A 183 17.96 16.61 7.05
C ASP A 183 19.42 16.84 7.47
N ASN A 184 19.87 18.10 7.50
CA ASN A 184 21.23 18.42 7.84
C ASN A 184 21.51 18.34 9.35
N ASP A 185 20.47 18.23 10.17
CA ASP A 185 20.54 18.11 11.63
C ASP A 185 20.18 16.67 12.03
N GLU A 186 18.90 16.33 12.10
CA GLU A 186 18.41 15.02 12.54
C GLU A 186 17.20 14.58 11.71
N ALA A 187 17.42 13.72 10.72
CA ALA A 187 16.34 13.15 9.93
C ALA A 187 15.42 12.26 10.79
N ARG A 188 14.11 12.49 10.71
CA ARG A 188 13.09 11.81 11.52
C ARG A 188 12.05 11.15 10.64
N THR A 189 11.49 10.04 11.12
CA THR A 189 10.33 9.42 10.49
C THR A 189 9.04 10.15 10.92
N PHE A 190 8.04 10.15 10.03
CA PHE A 190 6.72 10.73 10.31
C PHE A 190 5.61 9.82 9.81
N ASP A 191 4.38 10.07 10.25
CA ASP A 191 3.20 9.37 9.77
C ASP A 191 2.72 9.99 8.45
N PHE A 192 2.40 9.17 7.45
CA PHE A 192 1.87 9.63 6.15
C PHE A 192 0.60 10.48 6.27
N SER A 193 -0.14 10.34 7.36
CA SER A 193 -1.33 11.14 7.63
C SER A 193 -1.06 12.65 7.59
N TYR A 194 0.16 13.10 7.88
CA TYR A 194 0.53 14.51 7.79
C TYR A 194 0.45 15.02 6.35
N ILE A 195 0.94 14.25 5.39
CA ILE A 195 0.86 14.62 3.96
C ILE A 195 -0.56 14.39 3.43
N VAL A 196 -1.17 13.25 3.74
CA VAL A 196 -2.52 12.91 3.27
C VAL A 196 -3.58 13.89 3.76
N ASN A 197 -3.44 14.42 4.97
CA ASN A 197 -4.37 15.39 5.57
C ASN A 197 -3.94 16.85 5.39
N ASP A 198 -2.96 17.14 4.54
CA ASP A 198 -2.42 18.48 4.28
C ASP A 198 -1.91 19.19 5.55
N GLN A 199 -1.35 18.43 6.48
CA GLN A 199 -0.76 18.91 7.74
C GLN A 199 0.74 19.13 7.58
N LEU A 200 1.13 19.94 6.59
CA LEU A 200 2.51 20.11 6.15
C LEU A 200 3.41 20.82 7.16
N ASP A 201 2.82 21.54 8.13
CA ASP A 201 3.56 22.16 9.25
C ASP A 201 4.39 21.11 10.02
N ALA A 202 3.96 19.84 10.03
CA ALA A 202 4.71 18.75 10.66
C ALA A 202 6.04 18.44 9.94
N LEU A 203 6.21 18.88 8.70
CA LEU A 203 7.42 18.70 7.87
C LEU A 203 8.31 19.93 7.85
N GLU A 204 7.98 21.02 8.57
CA GLU A 204 8.76 22.27 8.58
C GLU A 204 10.19 22.10 9.11
N MET A 205 10.42 21.05 9.89
CA MET A 205 11.73 20.75 10.47
C MET A 205 12.62 19.90 9.57
N ASP A 206 12.07 19.36 8.46
CA ASP A 206 12.81 18.51 7.54
C ASP A 206 13.23 19.32 6.31
N ASP A 207 14.53 19.34 5.99
CA ASP A 207 15.07 20.08 4.86
C ASP A 207 14.51 19.56 3.52
N TYR A 208 14.46 18.23 3.36
CA TYR A 208 13.94 17.58 2.14
C TYR A 208 13.14 16.33 2.48
N VAL A 209 11.92 16.29 1.97
CA VAL A 209 11.06 15.10 2.02
C VAL A 209 10.64 14.73 0.60
N TYR A 210 10.97 13.53 0.17
CA TYR A 210 10.52 12.94 -1.10
C TYR A 210 9.45 11.90 -0.77
N TYR A 211 8.21 12.25 -1.03
CA TYR A 211 7.05 11.40 -0.78
C TYR A 211 6.63 10.67 -2.05
N PHE A 212 6.58 9.35 -1.99
CA PHE A 212 6.16 8.48 -3.07
C PHE A 212 4.78 7.92 -2.76
N SER A 213 3.86 8.06 -3.71
CA SER A 213 2.55 7.42 -3.68
C SER A 213 2.32 6.63 -4.97
N PHE A 214 1.50 5.58 -4.90
CA PHE A 214 1.12 4.79 -6.07
C PHE A 214 -0.33 5.08 -6.49
N GLU A 215 -0.63 4.86 -7.77
CA GLU A 215 -1.98 5.00 -8.33
C GLU A 215 -2.15 3.99 -9.47
N PHE A 216 -3.15 3.13 -9.37
CA PHE A 216 -3.58 2.24 -10.45
C PHE A 216 -4.74 2.89 -11.19
N ARG A 217 -4.52 3.35 -12.42
CA ARG A 217 -5.53 4.04 -13.22
C ARG A 217 -6.27 3.13 -14.16
N THR A 218 -7.59 3.26 -14.16
CA THR A 218 -8.49 2.49 -15.03
C THR A 218 -8.81 3.21 -16.36
N GLU A 219 -8.55 4.52 -16.45
CA GLU A 219 -8.76 5.34 -17.65
C GLU A 219 -7.48 6.02 -18.15
#